data_f1bb8397d9913c995757baa2a2710ed6
#
_entry.id   f1bb8397d9913c995757baa2a2710ed6
#
_cell.length_a   1.000
_cell.length_b   1.000
_cell.length_c   1.000
_cell.angle_alpha   90.00
_cell.angle_beta   90.00
_cell.angle_gamma   90.00
#
_symmetry.space_group_name_H-M   'P 1'
#
loop_
_entity.id
_entity.type
_entity.pdbx_description
1 polymer ?
#
loop_
_entity_poly.entity_id
_entity_poly.type
_entity_poly.pdbx_seq_one_letter_code
_entity_poly.pdbx_strand_id
1 'polypeptide(L)'
;MVTSEYERRIAARFAGFDQDGNGYIDREDFMAAAKALLAEFGTAARSDRGQALYVGAEAFWQGMAGIADRDGDQRITREEFVTGALKRLRDNPERFAEIARPFLHAALAVADTSGDGAVGVENTARVLQVLGIEGDVAAEAAAQLDTDGDGRIGEEEIVSAFARYFTVPE
;
A
#
# COMPACT_ATOMS: atom_id res chain seq x y z
N MET A 1 9.82 10.12 -28.30
CA MET A 1 8.53 9.43 -28.05
C MET A 1 7.94 9.94 -26.75
N VAL A 2 6.67 10.30 -26.74
CA VAL A 2 6.01 10.82 -25.55
C VAL A 2 5.42 9.65 -24.76
N THR A 3 5.78 9.54 -23.50
CA THR A 3 5.21 8.54 -22.58
C THR A 3 3.78 8.95 -22.25
N SER A 4 2.84 8.03 -22.42
CA SER A 4 1.43 8.31 -22.10
C SER A 4 1.25 8.55 -20.62
N GLU A 5 0.19 9.26 -20.25
CA GLU A 5 -0.18 9.47 -18.85
C GLU A 5 -0.43 8.13 -18.16
N TYR A 6 -1.05 7.19 -18.86
CA TYR A 6 -1.30 5.85 -18.36
C TYR A 6 0.02 5.13 -17.99
N GLU A 7 1.01 5.19 -18.90
CA GLU A 7 2.31 4.58 -18.66
C GLU A 7 3.03 5.19 -17.45
N ARG A 8 2.93 6.52 -17.31
CA ARG A 8 3.52 7.22 -16.16
C ARG A 8 2.88 6.79 -14.85
N ARG A 9 1.57 6.63 -14.84
CA ARG A 9 0.83 6.17 -13.65
C ARG A 9 1.23 4.76 -13.29
N ILE A 10 1.35 3.87 -14.28
CA ILE A 10 1.80 2.50 -14.04
C ILE A 10 3.20 2.49 -13.44
N ALA A 11 4.12 3.27 -14.01
CA ALA A 11 5.49 3.35 -13.51
C ALA A 11 5.52 3.82 -12.05
N ALA A 12 4.71 4.81 -11.70
CA ALA A 12 4.63 5.32 -10.33
C ALA A 12 4.10 4.26 -9.36
N ARG A 13 3.06 3.49 -9.74
CA ARG A 13 2.49 2.43 -8.90
C ARG A 13 3.47 1.29 -8.71
N PHE A 14 4.15 0.89 -9.78
CA PHE A 14 5.19 -0.14 -9.69
C PHE A 14 6.31 0.31 -8.76
N ALA A 15 6.80 1.54 -8.93
CA ALA A 15 7.86 2.09 -8.08
C ALA A 15 7.45 2.15 -6.61
N GLY A 16 6.17 2.39 -6.32
CA GLY A 16 5.65 2.38 -4.95
C GLY A 16 5.75 1.01 -4.29
N PHE A 17 5.57 -0.06 -5.06
CA PHE A 17 5.74 -1.42 -4.55
C PHE A 17 7.21 -1.86 -4.53
N ASP A 18 8.02 -1.42 -5.50
CA ASP A 18 9.43 -1.80 -5.63
C ASP A 18 10.28 -0.94 -4.67
N GLN A 19 10.15 -1.21 -3.37
CA GLN A 19 10.75 -0.38 -2.32
C GLN A 19 12.28 -0.36 -2.36
N ASP A 20 12.91 -1.46 -2.78
CA ASP A 20 14.37 -1.54 -2.86
C ASP A 20 14.94 -1.10 -4.21
N GLY A 21 14.06 -0.80 -5.17
CA GLY A 21 14.48 -0.28 -6.48
C GLY A 21 15.21 -1.26 -7.37
N ASN A 22 15.03 -2.57 -7.17
CA ASN A 22 15.75 -3.59 -7.94
C ASN A 22 15.07 -3.99 -9.26
N GLY A 23 13.94 -3.37 -9.60
CA GLY A 23 13.21 -3.65 -10.84
C GLY A 23 12.19 -4.77 -10.74
N TYR A 24 12.01 -5.36 -9.57
CA TYR A 24 11.06 -6.43 -9.30
C TYR A 24 10.30 -6.13 -8.02
N ILE A 25 9.07 -6.63 -7.93
CA ILE A 25 8.32 -6.64 -6.66
C ILE A 25 8.48 -8.04 -6.07
N ASP A 26 8.95 -8.13 -4.83
CA ASP A 26 9.14 -9.40 -4.14
C ASP A 26 8.82 -9.24 -2.64
N ARG A 27 8.96 -10.32 -1.89
CA ARG A 27 8.67 -10.32 -0.45
C ARG A 27 9.47 -9.25 0.29
N GLU A 28 10.73 -9.05 -0.08
CA GLU A 28 11.60 -8.08 0.59
C GLU A 28 11.07 -6.66 0.49
N ASP A 29 10.37 -6.32 -0.61
CA ASP A 29 9.75 -5.01 -0.77
C ASP A 29 8.67 -4.78 0.28
N PHE A 30 7.86 -5.80 0.56
CA PHE A 30 6.79 -5.70 1.57
C PHE A 30 7.38 -5.65 2.97
N MET A 31 8.45 -6.39 3.23
CA MET A 31 9.15 -6.34 4.52
C MET A 31 9.83 -4.98 4.72
N ALA A 32 10.40 -4.42 3.66
CA ALA A 32 11.01 -3.08 3.69
C ALA A 32 9.96 -1.99 4.01
N ALA A 33 8.78 -2.10 3.42
CA ALA A 33 7.68 -1.17 3.70
C ALA A 33 7.25 -1.26 5.17
N ALA A 34 7.11 -2.47 5.70
CA ALA A 34 6.77 -2.68 7.11
C ALA A 34 7.83 -2.07 8.02
N LYS A 35 9.10 -2.32 7.74
CA LYS A 35 10.22 -1.78 8.52
C LYS A 35 10.22 -0.24 8.48
N ALA A 36 9.96 0.33 7.32
CA ALA A 36 9.91 1.79 7.15
C ALA A 36 8.77 2.40 7.96
N LEU A 37 7.61 1.75 8.00
CA LEU A 37 6.48 2.22 8.81
C LEU A 37 6.81 2.18 10.30
N LEU A 38 7.45 1.11 10.76
CA LEU A 38 7.86 0.99 12.16
C LEU A 38 8.84 2.10 12.53
N ALA A 39 9.80 2.39 11.66
CA ALA A 39 10.77 3.47 11.86
C ALA A 39 10.09 4.84 11.89
N GLU A 40 9.13 5.07 10.99
CA GLU A 40 8.40 6.34 10.90
C GLU A 40 7.64 6.66 12.19
N PHE A 41 7.05 5.66 12.83
CA PHE A 41 6.23 5.84 14.02
C PHE A 41 6.93 5.42 15.32
N GLY A 42 8.21 5.07 15.24
CA GLY A 42 9.00 4.70 16.42
C GLY A 42 8.50 3.45 17.12
N THR A 43 7.95 2.50 16.39
CA THR A 43 7.38 1.27 16.93
C THR A 43 8.41 0.14 16.86
N ALA A 44 8.57 -0.59 17.97
CA ALA A 44 9.53 -1.70 18.02
C ALA A 44 9.03 -2.89 17.18
N ALA A 45 9.93 -3.50 16.41
CA ALA A 45 9.61 -4.69 15.62
C ALA A 45 9.13 -5.85 16.47
N ARG A 46 9.60 -5.95 17.71
CA ARG A 46 9.23 -7.02 18.65
C ARG A 46 7.87 -6.82 19.30
N SER A 47 7.31 -5.60 19.22
CA SER A 47 6.00 -5.33 19.81
C SER A 47 4.91 -6.12 19.08
N ASP A 48 3.74 -6.24 19.73
CA ASP A 48 2.58 -6.90 19.10
C ASP A 48 2.20 -6.19 17.81
N ARG A 49 2.23 -4.86 17.80
CA ARG A 49 1.92 -4.06 16.61
C ARG A 49 2.93 -4.28 15.50
N GLY A 50 4.22 -4.35 15.84
CA GLY A 50 5.28 -4.61 14.88
C GLY A 50 5.15 -6.00 14.26
N GLN A 51 4.90 -7.02 15.07
CA GLN A 51 4.71 -8.38 14.58
C GLN A 51 3.48 -8.48 13.68
N ALA A 52 2.38 -7.85 14.07
CA ALA A 52 1.16 -7.84 13.25
C ALA A 52 1.41 -7.18 11.88
N LEU A 53 2.23 -6.14 11.84
CA LEU A 53 2.58 -5.48 10.59
C LEU A 53 3.36 -6.40 9.64
N TYR A 54 4.32 -7.16 10.16
CA TYR A 54 5.06 -8.12 9.35
C TYR A 54 4.17 -9.25 8.85
N VAL A 55 3.25 -9.74 9.68
CA VAL A 55 2.26 -10.75 9.26
C VAL A 55 1.37 -10.20 8.14
N GLY A 56 0.93 -8.96 8.27
CA GLY A 56 0.12 -8.29 7.24
C GLY A 56 0.89 -8.10 5.94
N ALA A 57 2.17 -7.73 6.03
CA ALA A 57 3.04 -7.57 4.86
C ALA A 57 3.21 -8.91 4.12
N GLU A 58 3.41 -10.00 4.84
CA GLU A 58 3.51 -11.33 4.23
C GLU A 58 2.20 -11.72 3.53
N ALA A 59 1.06 -11.46 4.17
CA ALA A 59 -0.25 -11.75 3.58
C ALA A 59 -0.47 -10.94 2.29
N PHE A 60 -0.05 -9.67 2.29
CA PHE A 60 -0.15 -8.83 1.09
C PHE A 60 0.70 -9.40 -0.04
N TRP A 61 1.95 -9.77 0.26
CA TRP A 61 2.84 -10.38 -0.74
C TRP A 61 2.22 -11.65 -1.32
N GLN A 62 1.71 -12.55 -0.47
CA GLN A 62 1.11 -13.81 -0.93
C GLN A 62 -0.09 -13.54 -1.85
N GLY A 63 -0.91 -12.56 -1.52
CA GLY A 63 -2.05 -12.18 -2.36
C GLY A 63 -1.62 -11.63 -3.71
N MET A 64 -0.62 -10.75 -3.71
CA MET A 64 -0.10 -10.16 -4.96
C MET A 64 0.58 -11.20 -5.83
N ALA A 65 1.39 -12.07 -5.25
CA ALA A 65 2.07 -13.14 -5.97
C ALA A 65 1.05 -14.11 -6.61
N GLY A 66 -0.01 -14.42 -5.88
CA GLY A 66 -1.07 -15.28 -6.39
C GLY A 66 -1.78 -14.70 -7.62
N ILE A 67 -1.81 -13.39 -7.75
CA ILE A 67 -2.42 -12.72 -8.90
C ILE A 67 -1.43 -12.54 -10.06
N ALA A 68 -0.19 -12.18 -9.75
CA ALA A 68 0.72 -11.62 -10.75
C ALA A 68 1.94 -12.50 -11.08
N ASP A 69 2.40 -13.33 -10.15
CA ASP A 69 3.62 -14.14 -10.35
C ASP A 69 3.29 -15.38 -11.17
N ARG A 70 3.35 -15.25 -12.49
CA ARG A 70 2.92 -16.29 -13.43
C ARG A 70 3.89 -17.46 -13.53
N ASP A 71 5.18 -17.20 -13.40
CA ASP A 71 6.22 -18.23 -13.57
C ASP A 71 6.67 -18.86 -12.26
N GLY A 72 6.14 -18.38 -11.14
CA GLY A 72 6.45 -18.96 -9.83
C GLY A 72 7.85 -18.67 -9.33
N ASP A 73 8.54 -17.65 -9.88
CA ASP A 73 9.91 -17.31 -9.47
C ASP A 73 9.97 -16.42 -8.21
N GLN A 74 8.81 -16.12 -7.62
CA GLN A 74 8.66 -15.28 -6.43
C GLN A 74 9.11 -13.83 -6.65
N ARG A 75 8.99 -13.37 -7.89
CA ARG A 75 9.23 -11.99 -8.29
C ARG A 75 8.12 -11.55 -9.23
N ILE A 76 7.72 -10.29 -9.11
CA ILE A 76 6.74 -9.71 -10.04
C ILE A 76 7.47 -8.70 -10.89
N THR A 77 7.63 -9.00 -12.18
CA THR A 77 8.23 -8.06 -13.13
C THR A 77 7.21 -6.96 -13.44
N ARG A 78 7.68 -5.85 -14.03
CA ARG A 78 6.79 -4.78 -14.46
C ARG A 78 5.71 -5.31 -15.42
N GLU A 79 6.10 -6.19 -16.33
CA GLU A 79 5.16 -6.81 -17.27
C GLU A 79 4.10 -7.63 -16.54
N GLU A 80 4.50 -8.49 -15.59
CA GLU A 80 3.57 -9.27 -14.78
C GLU A 80 2.66 -8.37 -13.94
N PHE A 81 3.20 -7.25 -13.42
CA PHE A 81 2.42 -6.28 -12.66
C PHE A 81 1.32 -5.66 -13.52
N VAL A 82 1.66 -5.24 -14.74
CA VAL A 82 0.69 -4.61 -15.66
C VAL A 82 -0.35 -5.61 -16.14
N THR A 83 0.08 -6.79 -16.61
CA THR A 83 -0.81 -7.77 -17.22
C THR A 83 -1.57 -8.61 -16.20
N GLY A 84 -1.02 -8.80 -15.02
CA GLY A 84 -1.63 -9.57 -13.95
C GLY A 84 -2.31 -8.69 -12.91
N ALA A 85 -1.51 -8.05 -12.07
CA ALA A 85 -2.03 -7.32 -10.91
C ALA A 85 -2.93 -6.16 -11.29
N LEU A 86 -2.44 -5.21 -12.10
CA LEU A 86 -3.24 -4.01 -12.43
C LEU A 86 -4.51 -4.35 -13.18
N LYS A 87 -4.42 -5.27 -14.14
CA LYS A 87 -5.60 -5.66 -14.90
C LYS A 87 -6.66 -6.29 -14.03
N ARG A 88 -6.26 -7.24 -13.18
CA ARG A 88 -7.20 -7.92 -12.28
C ARG A 88 -7.74 -6.99 -11.21
N LEU A 89 -6.92 -6.07 -10.71
CA LEU A 89 -7.37 -5.09 -9.73
C LEU A 89 -8.36 -4.11 -10.35
N ARG A 90 -8.16 -3.70 -11.60
CA ARG A 90 -9.10 -2.84 -12.30
C ARG A 90 -10.43 -3.54 -12.51
N ASP A 91 -10.39 -4.84 -12.86
CA ASP A 91 -11.60 -5.62 -13.11
C ASP A 91 -12.32 -5.97 -11.80
N ASN A 92 -11.56 -6.09 -10.70
CA ASN A 92 -12.13 -6.43 -9.39
C ASN A 92 -11.39 -5.70 -8.26
N PRO A 93 -11.68 -4.40 -8.05
CA PRO A 93 -11.01 -3.62 -7.00
C PRO A 93 -11.26 -4.14 -5.59
N GLU A 94 -12.38 -4.84 -5.36
CA GLU A 94 -12.65 -5.44 -4.05
C GLU A 94 -11.63 -6.50 -3.69
N ARG A 95 -11.14 -7.24 -4.67
CA ARG A 95 -10.10 -8.25 -4.46
C ARG A 95 -8.81 -7.62 -3.93
N PHE A 96 -8.42 -6.48 -4.50
CA PHE A 96 -7.24 -5.77 -4.02
C PHE A 96 -7.42 -5.28 -2.59
N ALA A 97 -8.60 -4.73 -2.28
CA ALA A 97 -8.92 -4.29 -0.93
C ALA A 97 -8.77 -5.45 0.06
N GLU A 98 -9.27 -6.63 -0.27
CA GLU A 98 -9.15 -7.82 0.59
C GLU A 98 -7.69 -8.22 0.80
N ILE A 99 -6.88 -8.18 -0.26
CA ILE A 99 -5.46 -8.55 -0.21
C ILE A 99 -4.67 -7.56 0.65
N ALA A 100 -4.95 -6.26 0.51
CA ALA A 100 -4.22 -5.22 1.22
C ALA A 100 -4.69 -5.01 2.65
N ARG A 101 -5.91 -5.40 2.99
CA ARG A 101 -6.55 -5.09 4.28
C ARG A 101 -5.73 -5.51 5.50
N PRO A 102 -5.18 -6.74 5.59
CA PRO A 102 -4.41 -7.12 6.77
C PRO A 102 -3.21 -6.21 7.02
N PHE A 103 -2.52 -5.82 5.95
CA PHE A 103 -1.38 -4.90 6.05
C PHE A 103 -1.83 -3.50 6.45
N LEU A 104 -2.86 -2.97 5.80
CA LEU A 104 -3.34 -1.62 6.09
C LEU A 104 -3.94 -1.53 7.49
N HIS A 105 -4.65 -2.57 7.94
CA HIS A 105 -5.15 -2.64 9.31
C HIS A 105 -3.99 -2.52 10.32
N ALA A 106 -2.95 -3.32 10.11
CA ALA A 106 -1.77 -3.29 10.99
C ALA A 106 -1.01 -1.97 10.90
N ALA A 107 -0.93 -1.38 9.69
CA ALA A 107 -0.28 -0.08 9.49
C ALA A 107 -1.01 1.02 10.26
N LEU A 108 -2.34 1.02 10.23
CA LEU A 108 -3.14 1.98 11.00
C LEU A 108 -2.93 1.80 12.50
N ALA A 109 -2.85 0.56 12.97
CA ALA A 109 -2.59 0.30 14.39
C ALA A 109 -1.23 0.88 14.83
N VAL A 110 -0.22 0.80 13.99
CA VAL A 110 1.09 1.41 14.23
C VAL A 110 0.99 2.94 14.24
N ALA A 111 0.23 3.52 13.32
CA ALA A 111 0.06 4.96 13.18
C ALA A 111 -0.90 5.55 14.23
N ASP A 112 -1.70 4.73 14.89
CA ASP A 112 -2.69 5.16 15.90
C ASP A 112 -1.98 5.40 17.22
N THR A 113 -1.40 6.58 17.35
CA THR A 113 -0.63 6.96 18.55
C THR A 113 -1.52 7.28 19.75
N SER A 114 -2.82 7.50 19.53
CA SER A 114 -3.78 7.78 20.60
C SER A 114 -4.50 6.54 21.13
N GLY A 115 -4.46 5.43 20.39
CA GLY A 115 -5.04 4.17 20.80
C GLY A 115 -6.55 4.09 20.73
N ASP A 116 -7.21 4.95 19.95
CA ASP A 116 -8.66 5.04 19.88
C ASP A 116 -9.27 4.36 18.63
N GLY A 117 -8.46 3.67 17.84
CA GLY A 117 -8.93 2.92 16.68
C GLY A 117 -9.06 3.72 15.39
N ALA A 118 -8.73 5.00 15.39
CA ALA A 118 -8.72 5.84 14.21
C ALA A 118 -7.45 6.68 14.17
N VAL A 119 -7.05 7.13 13.00
CA VAL A 119 -5.78 7.81 12.76
C VAL A 119 -6.07 9.22 12.25
N GLY A 120 -5.32 10.21 12.76
CA GLY A 120 -5.43 11.58 12.28
C GLY A 120 -4.98 11.71 10.82
N VAL A 121 -5.43 12.78 10.16
CA VAL A 121 -5.10 13.03 8.75
C VAL A 121 -3.59 13.08 8.53
N GLU A 122 -2.85 13.73 9.42
CA GLU A 122 -1.39 13.85 9.28
C GLU A 122 -0.68 12.50 9.33
N ASN A 123 -1.04 11.65 10.30
CA ASN A 123 -0.43 10.31 10.41
C ASN A 123 -0.85 9.41 9.25
N THR A 124 -2.07 9.55 8.75
CA THR A 124 -2.52 8.82 7.55
C THR A 124 -1.68 9.22 6.34
N ALA A 125 -1.42 10.51 6.15
CA ALA A 125 -0.56 10.98 5.07
C ALA A 125 0.85 10.39 5.19
N ARG A 126 1.39 10.28 6.40
CA ARG A 126 2.71 9.67 6.65
C ARG A 126 2.72 8.20 6.23
N VAL A 127 1.67 7.44 6.56
CA VAL A 127 1.54 6.05 6.12
C VAL A 127 1.58 5.97 4.60
N LEU A 128 0.78 6.80 3.92
CA LEU A 128 0.71 6.79 2.46
C LEU A 128 2.05 7.15 1.83
N GLN A 129 2.79 8.11 2.40
CA GLN A 129 4.12 8.48 1.92
C GLN A 129 5.11 7.33 2.02
N VAL A 130 5.11 6.61 3.14
CA VAL A 130 5.98 5.45 3.33
C VAL A 130 5.66 4.37 2.31
N LEU A 131 4.38 4.23 1.95
CA LEU A 131 3.92 3.24 0.96
C LEU A 131 4.15 3.69 -0.49
N GLY A 132 4.84 4.81 -0.69
CA GLY A 132 5.27 5.23 -2.03
C GLY A 132 4.41 6.30 -2.70
N ILE A 133 3.42 6.85 -2.00
CA ILE A 133 2.60 7.93 -2.55
C ILE A 133 3.30 9.27 -2.27
N GLU A 134 3.49 10.08 -3.31
CA GLU A 134 4.16 11.38 -3.19
C GLU A 134 3.49 12.27 -2.13
N GLY A 135 4.30 13.07 -1.42
CA GLY A 135 3.88 13.84 -0.27
C GLY A 135 2.64 14.71 -0.51
N ASP A 136 2.61 15.47 -1.60
CA ASP A 136 1.49 16.33 -1.94
C ASP A 136 0.22 15.53 -2.20
N VAL A 137 0.35 14.43 -2.93
CA VAL A 137 -0.77 13.52 -3.25
C VAL A 137 -1.24 12.82 -1.99
N ALA A 138 -0.31 12.37 -1.14
CA ALA A 138 -0.64 11.69 0.11
C ALA A 138 -1.41 12.62 1.06
N ALA A 139 -0.98 13.87 1.20
CA ALA A 139 -1.67 14.84 2.06
C ALA A 139 -3.08 15.12 1.56
N GLU A 140 -3.24 15.32 0.26
CA GLU A 140 -4.55 15.56 -0.35
C GLU A 140 -5.46 14.33 -0.23
N ALA A 141 -4.92 13.15 -0.50
CA ALA A 141 -5.67 11.91 -0.39
C ALA A 141 -6.15 11.68 1.05
N ALA A 142 -5.28 11.89 2.02
CA ALA A 142 -5.63 11.74 3.43
C ALA A 142 -6.74 12.71 3.84
N ALA A 143 -6.67 13.96 3.39
CA ALA A 143 -7.70 14.95 3.68
C ALA A 143 -9.05 14.56 3.07
N GLN A 144 -9.04 14.02 1.86
CA GLN A 144 -10.26 13.59 1.18
C GLN A 144 -10.89 12.34 1.81
N LEU A 145 -10.10 11.54 2.53
CA LEU A 145 -10.61 10.36 3.22
C LEU A 145 -11.49 10.70 4.41
N ASP A 146 -11.27 11.87 4.99
CA ASP A 146 -12.05 12.35 6.11
C ASP A 146 -13.40 12.88 5.62
N THR A 147 -14.28 11.96 5.23
CA THR A 147 -15.55 12.30 4.60
C THR A 147 -16.57 12.93 5.54
N ASP A 148 -16.44 12.66 6.85
CA ASP A 148 -17.35 13.21 7.86
C ASP A 148 -16.79 14.45 8.57
N GLY A 149 -15.58 14.86 8.21
CA GLY A 149 -14.98 16.09 8.76
C GLY A 149 -14.55 16.00 10.21
N ASP A 150 -14.39 14.78 10.75
CA ASP A 150 -14.01 14.58 12.16
C ASP A 150 -12.50 14.64 12.42
N GLY A 151 -11.70 14.77 11.35
CA GLY A 151 -10.24 14.79 11.44
C GLY A 151 -9.61 13.41 11.63
N ARG A 152 -10.41 12.34 11.55
CA ARG A 152 -9.98 10.97 11.84
C ARG A 152 -10.29 10.06 10.66
N ILE A 153 -9.41 9.09 10.42
CA ILE A 153 -9.52 8.16 9.29
C ILE A 153 -9.53 6.73 9.83
N GLY A 154 -10.54 5.96 9.43
CA GLY A 154 -10.68 4.57 9.81
C GLY A 154 -10.18 3.61 8.72
N GLU A 155 -10.20 2.32 9.04
CA GLU A 155 -9.69 1.27 8.15
C GLU A 155 -10.38 1.28 6.79
N GLU A 156 -11.72 1.35 6.76
CA GLU A 156 -12.45 1.29 5.50
C GLU A 156 -12.10 2.47 4.57
N GLU A 157 -11.89 3.63 5.15
CA GLU A 157 -11.54 4.82 4.38
C GLU A 157 -10.17 4.67 3.72
N ILE A 158 -9.15 4.19 4.48
CA ILE A 158 -7.81 4.03 3.91
C ILE A 158 -7.74 2.87 2.92
N VAL A 159 -8.41 1.75 3.19
CA VAL A 159 -8.42 0.60 2.28
C VAL A 159 -9.04 0.99 0.95
N SER A 160 -10.16 1.71 0.97
CA SER A 160 -10.83 2.18 -0.25
C SER A 160 -9.95 3.12 -1.06
N ALA A 161 -9.26 4.05 -0.39
CA ALA A 161 -8.39 5.01 -1.07
C ALA A 161 -7.17 4.32 -1.68
N PHE A 162 -6.57 3.40 -0.94
CA PHE A 162 -5.41 2.65 -1.41
C PHE A 162 -5.77 1.83 -2.66
N ALA A 163 -6.91 1.16 -2.64
CA ALA A 163 -7.39 0.41 -3.79
C ALA A 163 -7.61 1.31 -5.01
N ARG A 164 -8.22 2.48 -4.81
CA ARG A 164 -8.43 3.43 -5.91
C ARG A 164 -7.12 3.96 -6.49
N TYR A 165 -6.13 4.22 -5.64
CA TYR A 165 -4.83 4.72 -6.10
C TYR A 165 -4.14 3.69 -7.02
N PHE A 166 -4.19 2.41 -6.66
CA PHE A 166 -3.53 1.37 -7.44
C PHE A 166 -4.38 0.81 -8.58
N THR A 167 -5.65 1.16 -8.65
CA THR A 167 -6.51 0.84 -9.81
C THR A 167 -6.32 1.92 -10.86
N VAL A 168 -5.52 1.62 -11.90
CA VAL A 168 -5.19 2.61 -12.94
C VAL A 168 -6.11 2.39 -14.13
N PRO A 169 -7.03 3.33 -14.44
CA PRO A 169 -7.89 3.21 -15.62
C PRO A 169 -7.09 3.45 -16.90
N GLU A 170 -7.50 2.80 -17.95
CA GLU A 170 -6.91 2.99 -19.28
C GLU A 170 -7.24 4.37 -19.86
#